data_1f4d068e43da05daa43228db2fcebf41
#
_entry.id   1f4d068e43da05daa43228db2fcebf41
#
_cell.length_a   1.000
_cell.length_b   1.000
_cell.length_c   1.000
_cell.angle_alpha   90.00
_cell.angle_beta   90.00
_cell.angle_gamma   90.00
#
_symmetry.space_group_name_H-M   'P 1'
#
loop_
_entity.id
_entity.type
_entity.pdbx_description
1 polymer ?
#
loop_
_entity_poly.entity_id
_entity_poly.type
_entity_poly.pdbx_seq_one_letter_code
_entity_poly.pdbx_strand_id
1 'polypeptide(L)'
;ANVMEVMNIIGDVEGKNCLMVDDMIDTAGTIVQGAKALKEAGAKEIYACCSHGVLSGPAIDRLAASPITELAILDTINIPQEKMLPSFRIISTAPIFASAIENVYLDRPMSKIYD
;
A
#
# COMPACT_ATOMS: atom_id res chain seq x y z
N ALA A 1 -21.16 7.22 13.81
CA ALA A 1 -20.92 8.63 13.55
C ALA A 1 -19.60 8.83 12.82
N ASN A 2 -19.67 9.48 11.70
CA ASN A 2 -18.49 9.79 10.89
C ASN A 2 -17.67 10.87 11.58
N VAL A 3 -16.80 10.47 12.49
CA VAL A 3 -15.78 11.37 13.00
C VAL A 3 -14.66 11.37 11.95
N MET A 4 -14.54 12.45 11.21
CA MET A 4 -13.36 12.67 10.39
C MET A 4 -12.17 12.85 11.32
N GLU A 5 -11.31 11.87 11.37
CA GLU A 5 -10.04 12.04 12.05
C GLU A 5 -9.22 13.06 11.29
N VAL A 6 -8.87 14.13 12.00
CA VAL A 6 -7.93 15.11 11.46
C VAL A 6 -6.55 14.46 11.52
N MET A 7 -6.00 14.14 10.35
CA MET A 7 -4.64 13.63 10.27
C MET A 7 -3.65 14.76 10.51
N ASN A 8 -2.81 14.58 11.52
CA ASN A 8 -1.71 15.48 11.81
C ASN A 8 -0.43 14.93 11.18
N ILE A 9 0.22 15.77 10.38
CA ILE A 9 1.53 15.46 9.81
C ILE A 9 2.59 16.04 10.73
N ILE A 10 3.50 15.18 11.20
CA ILE A 10 4.65 15.59 12.00
C ILE A 10 5.84 15.76 11.06
N GLY A 11 6.42 16.95 11.03
CA GLY A 11 7.54 17.28 10.16
C GLY A 11 7.11 18.03 8.90
N ASP A 12 8.09 18.32 8.05
CA ASP A 12 7.89 19.09 6.82
C ASP A 12 7.93 18.15 5.62
N VAL A 13 6.85 18.17 4.84
CA VAL A 13 6.73 17.35 3.61
C VAL A 13 6.70 18.22 2.35
N GLU A 14 6.76 19.53 2.47
CA GLU A 14 6.68 20.45 1.34
C GLU A 14 7.79 20.17 0.32
N GLY A 15 7.39 19.97 -0.94
CA GLY A 15 8.30 19.69 -2.04
C GLY A 15 8.93 18.30 -2.01
N LYS A 16 8.54 17.45 -1.06
CA LYS A 16 9.13 16.11 -0.90
C LYS A 16 8.25 15.03 -1.50
N ASN A 17 8.90 13.97 -1.94
CA ASN A 17 8.21 12.73 -2.29
C ASN A 17 7.93 11.94 -1.02
N CYS A 18 6.70 11.49 -0.85
CA CYS A 18 6.26 10.80 0.35
C CYS A 18 5.88 9.36 0.02
N LEU A 19 6.25 8.43 0.88
CA LEU A 19 5.83 7.04 0.79
C LEU A 19 4.97 6.70 2.01
N MET A 20 3.75 6.25 1.75
CA MET A 20 2.84 5.74 2.78
C MET A 20 2.95 4.23 2.82
N VAL A 21 3.06 3.66 4.02
CA VAL A 21 3.19 2.21 4.21
C VAL A 21 2.08 1.73 5.13
N ASP A 22 1.39 0.69 4.70
CA ASP A 22 0.34 0.05 5.51
C ASP A 22 0.40 -1.47 5.32
N ASP A 23 -0.20 -2.21 6.23
CA ASP A 23 -0.30 -3.67 6.12
C ASP A 23 -1.41 -4.08 5.15
N MET A 24 -2.55 -3.40 5.20
CA MET A 24 -3.66 -3.68 4.29
C MET A 24 -4.40 -2.41 3.87
N ILE A 25 -5.02 -2.48 2.72
CA ILE A 25 -5.99 -1.49 2.25
C ILE A 25 -7.32 -2.21 2.02
N ASP A 26 -8.32 -1.87 2.82
CA ASP A 26 -9.66 -2.45 2.68
C ASP A 26 -10.56 -1.51 1.88
N THR A 27 -11.21 -0.55 2.52
CA THR A 27 -12.10 0.40 1.83
C THR A 27 -11.36 1.64 1.30
N ALA A 28 -10.08 1.76 1.59
CA ALA A 28 -9.18 2.86 1.20
C ALA A 28 -9.51 4.23 1.81
N GLY A 29 -10.39 4.31 2.79
CA GLY A 29 -10.73 5.60 3.41
C GLY A 29 -9.53 6.25 4.08
N THR A 30 -8.84 5.53 4.92
CA THR A 30 -7.71 6.05 5.71
C THR A 30 -6.53 6.46 4.82
N ILE A 31 -6.12 5.59 3.89
CA ILE A 31 -4.96 5.88 3.06
C ILE A 31 -5.21 7.05 2.10
N VAL A 32 -6.43 7.17 1.59
CA VAL A 32 -6.79 8.28 0.70
C VAL A 32 -6.85 9.61 1.46
N GLN A 33 -7.38 9.60 2.68
CA GLN A 33 -7.35 10.80 3.53
C GLN A 33 -5.93 11.23 3.87
N GLY A 34 -5.06 10.26 4.19
CA GLY A 34 -3.65 10.52 4.42
C GLY A 34 -2.96 11.13 3.22
N ALA A 35 -3.21 10.60 2.04
CA ALA A 35 -2.67 11.11 0.79
C ALA A 35 -3.14 12.54 0.50
N LYS A 36 -4.41 12.84 0.73
CA LYS A 36 -4.95 14.19 0.59
C LYS A 36 -4.29 15.17 1.56
N ALA A 37 -4.11 14.76 2.81
CA ALA A 37 -3.45 15.59 3.82
C ALA A 37 -1.99 15.91 3.42
N LEU A 38 -1.26 14.91 2.92
CA LEU A 38 0.10 15.11 2.42
C LEU A 38 0.13 16.08 1.23
N LYS A 39 -0.80 15.95 0.31
CA LYS A 39 -0.89 16.83 -0.86
C LYS A 39 -1.18 18.28 -0.46
N GLU A 40 -2.11 18.48 0.47
CA GLU A 40 -2.43 19.80 1.02
C GLU A 40 -1.26 20.42 1.78
N ALA A 41 -0.42 19.58 2.40
CA ALA A 41 0.79 20.03 3.08
C ALA A 41 1.97 20.31 2.13
N GLY A 42 1.78 20.15 0.82
CA GLY A 42 2.77 20.52 -0.20
C GLY A 42 3.64 19.39 -0.69
N ALA A 43 3.33 18.12 -0.38
CA ALA A 43 4.07 16.98 -0.92
C ALA A 43 4.07 17.00 -2.45
N LYS A 44 5.22 16.67 -3.05
CA LYS A 44 5.39 16.67 -4.49
C LYS A 44 4.73 15.45 -5.13
N GLU A 45 5.22 14.26 -4.79
CA GLU A 45 4.66 12.99 -5.24
C GLU A 45 4.29 12.14 -4.03
N ILE A 46 3.21 11.38 -4.15
CA ILE A 46 2.73 10.52 -3.08
C ILE A 46 2.68 9.10 -3.62
N TYR A 47 3.47 8.24 -3.00
CA TYR A 47 3.51 6.81 -3.25
C TYR A 47 2.92 6.08 -2.06
N ALA A 48 2.38 4.91 -2.30
CA ALA A 48 1.88 4.07 -1.23
C ALA A 48 2.24 2.61 -1.49
N CYS A 49 2.33 1.84 -0.43
CA CYS A 49 2.48 0.40 -0.53
C CYS A 49 1.73 -0.30 0.59
N CYS A 50 1.23 -1.48 0.29
CA CYS A 50 0.61 -2.36 1.27
C CYS A 50 0.90 -3.81 0.95
N SER A 51 0.81 -4.66 1.99
CA SER A 51 0.94 -6.10 1.79
C SER A 51 -0.34 -6.69 1.21
N HIS A 52 -1.49 -6.34 1.76
CA HIS A 52 -2.76 -7.00 1.44
C HIS A 52 -3.77 -6.02 0.84
N GLY A 53 -3.98 -6.14 -0.46
CA GLY A 53 -5.01 -5.39 -1.16
C GLY A 53 -6.37 -6.08 -1.07
N VAL A 54 -7.13 -5.81 -0.03
CA VAL A 54 -8.50 -6.33 0.12
C VAL A 54 -9.44 -5.62 -0.84
N LEU A 55 -9.34 -4.29 -0.90
CA LEU A 55 -9.98 -3.42 -1.90
C LEU A 55 -11.50 -3.63 -1.99
N SER A 56 -12.16 -3.65 -0.84
CA SER A 56 -13.61 -3.85 -0.78
C SER A 56 -14.39 -2.55 -0.93
N GLY A 57 -15.66 -2.70 -1.31
CA GLY A 57 -16.59 -1.58 -1.41
C GLY A 57 -16.09 -0.46 -2.33
N PRO A 58 -16.02 0.79 -1.83
CA PRO A 58 -15.66 1.96 -2.64
C PRO A 58 -14.15 2.16 -2.84
N ALA A 59 -13.32 1.16 -2.52
CA ALA A 59 -11.85 1.30 -2.52
C ALA A 59 -11.31 1.78 -3.86
N ILE A 60 -11.72 1.15 -4.97
CA ILE A 60 -11.20 1.46 -6.30
C ILE A 60 -11.56 2.89 -6.71
N ASP A 61 -12.80 3.31 -6.50
CA ASP A 61 -13.24 4.67 -6.82
C ASP A 61 -12.48 5.71 -5.99
N ARG A 62 -12.27 5.43 -4.71
CA ARG A 62 -11.51 6.30 -3.82
C ARG A 62 -10.05 6.43 -4.24
N LEU A 63 -9.41 5.31 -4.57
CA LEU A 63 -8.01 5.29 -5.01
C LEU A 63 -7.86 5.97 -6.37
N ALA A 64 -8.79 5.75 -7.30
CA ALA A 64 -8.76 6.40 -8.61
C ALA A 64 -8.85 7.93 -8.50
N ALA A 65 -9.62 8.42 -7.53
CA ALA A 65 -9.80 9.86 -7.30
C ALA A 65 -8.73 10.46 -6.38
N SER A 66 -7.81 9.65 -5.84
CA SER A 66 -6.81 10.10 -4.87
C SER A 66 -5.58 10.72 -5.53
N PRO A 67 -4.79 11.51 -4.79
CA PRO A 67 -3.53 12.04 -5.29
C PRO A 67 -2.36 11.05 -5.22
N ILE A 68 -2.62 9.76 -5.02
CA ILE A 68 -1.58 8.73 -5.00
C ILE A 68 -1.08 8.49 -6.42
N THR A 69 0.21 8.68 -6.63
CA THR A 69 0.86 8.51 -7.93
C THR A 69 0.96 7.04 -8.32
N GLU A 70 1.48 6.21 -7.40
CA GLU A 70 1.57 4.76 -7.57
C GLU A 70 1.28 4.06 -6.25
N LEU A 71 0.61 2.91 -6.35
CA LEU A 71 0.34 2.02 -5.23
C LEU A 71 0.93 0.64 -5.53
N ALA A 72 1.93 0.25 -4.75
CA ALA A 72 2.50 -1.09 -4.81
C ALA A 72 1.76 -2.02 -3.86
N ILE A 73 1.33 -3.17 -4.37
CA ILE A 73 0.53 -4.14 -3.63
C ILE A 73 1.16 -5.51 -3.82
N LEU A 74 1.36 -6.25 -2.73
CA LEU A 74 1.77 -7.65 -2.84
C LEU A 74 0.60 -8.52 -3.32
N ASP A 75 0.92 -9.64 -3.92
CA ASP A 75 -0.07 -10.55 -4.51
C ASP A 75 -0.64 -11.60 -3.54
N THR A 76 -0.66 -11.28 -2.26
CA THR A 76 -1.23 -12.15 -1.22
C THR A 76 -2.72 -12.41 -1.40
N ILE A 77 -3.41 -11.46 -2.01
CA ILE A 77 -4.82 -11.55 -2.41
C ILE A 77 -4.89 -11.25 -3.91
N ASN A 78 -5.55 -12.11 -4.66
CA ASN A 78 -5.73 -11.88 -6.09
C ASN A 78 -6.62 -10.67 -6.33
N ILE A 79 -6.14 -9.72 -7.13
CA ILE A 79 -6.92 -8.55 -7.53
C ILE A 79 -7.54 -8.82 -8.89
N PRO A 80 -8.87 -8.89 -8.99
CA PRO A 80 -9.53 -9.10 -10.28
C PRO A 80 -9.18 -8.01 -11.29
N GLN A 81 -9.13 -8.35 -12.56
CA GLN A 81 -8.76 -7.42 -13.62
C GLN A 81 -9.65 -6.17 -13.65
N GLU A 82 -10.93 -6.32 -13.33
CA GLU A 82 -11.89 -5.19 -13.29
C GLU A 82 -11.61 -4.20 -12.16
N LYS A 83 -10.82 -4.59 -11.16
CA LYS A 83 -10.40 -3.71 -10.07
C LYS A 83 -9.01 -3.11 -10.27
N MET A 84 -8.31 -3.50 -11.33
CA MET A 84 -6.94 -3.06 -11.57
C MET A 84 -6.91 -1.63 -12.09
N LEU A 85 -6.24 -0.74 -11.35
CA LEU A 85 -6.00 0.63 -11.80
C LEU A 85 -4.62 0.74 -12.47
N PRO A 86 -4.44 1.67 -13.43
CA PRO A 86 -3.14 1.90 -14.06
C PRO A 86 -2.01 2.28 -13.07
N SER A 87 -2.38 2.87 -11.93
CA SER A 87 -1.43 3.26 -10.88
C SER A 87 -0.98 2.10 -9.99
N PHE A 88 -1.59 0.92 -10.12
CA PHE A 88 -1.21 -0.24 -9.33
C PHE A 88 0.05 -0.90 -9.87
N ARG A 89 0.93 -1.31 -8.94
CA ARG A 89 2.08 -2.15 -9.20
C ARG A 89 1.97 -3.39 -8.33
N ILE A 90 1.72 -4.53 -8.96
CA ILE A 90 1.58 -5.80 -8.24
C ILE A 90 2.95 -6.45 -8.13
N ILE A 91 3.37 -6.73 -6.90
CA ILE A 91 4.66 -7.33 -6.61
C ILE A 91 4.43 -8.76 -6.16
N SER A 92 5.07 -9.72 -6.84
CA SER A 92 4.93 -11.12 -6.51
C SER A 92 5.65 -11.48 -5.20
N THR A 93 4.93 -12.19 -4.33
CA THR A 93 5.49 -12.78 -3.10
C THR A 93 6.06 -14.18 -3.34
N ALA A 94 5.93 -14.71 -4.55
CA ALA A 94 6.37 -16.07 -4.87
C ALA A 94 7.84 -16.35 -4.53
N PRO A 95 8.80 -15.45 -4.81
CA PRO A 95 10.20 -15.71 -4.45
C PRO A 95 10.42 -15.86 -2.94
N ILE A 96 9.75 -15.05 -2.13
CA ILE A 96 9.85 -15.10 -0.66
C ILE A 96 9.26 -16.40 -0.14
N PHE A 97 8.07 -16.79 -0.62
CA PHE A 97 7.44 -18.04 -0.22
C PHE A 97 8.22 -19.27 -0.71
N ALA A 98 8.77 -19.21 -1.90
CA ALA A 98 9.62 -20.28 -2.41
C ALA A 98 10.86 -20.47 -1.52
N SER A 99 11.51 -19.40 -1.12
CA SER A 99 12.65 -19.43 -0.19
C SER A 99 12.26 -19.98 1.18
N ALA A 100 11.09 -19.58 1.70
CA ALA A 100 10.58 -20.06 2.96
C ALA A 100 10.32 -21.58 2.92
N ILE A 101 9.66 -22.06 1.88
CA ILE A 101 9.36 -23.47 1.67
C ILE A 101 10.66 -24.27 1.57
N GLU A 102 11.62 -23.80 0.78
CA GLU A 102 12.93 -24.45 0.65
C GLU A 102 13.65 -24.54 1.99
N ASN A 103 13.68 -23.46 2.76
CA ASN A 103 14.32 -23.44 4.06
C ASN A 103 13.67 -24.41 5.05
N VAL A 104 12.35 -24.52 5.05
CA VAL A 104 11.64 -25.50 5.88
C VAL A 104 11.97 -26.91 5.44
N TYR A 105 11.93 -27.19 4.15
CA TYR A 105 12.22 -28.51 3.59
C TYR A 105 13.65 -28.96 3.86
N LEU A 106 14.62 -28.04 3.78
CA LEU A 106 16.04 -28.33 3.99
C LEU A 106 16.51 -28.11 5.43
N ASP A 107 15.58 -27.86 6.34
CA ASP A 107 15.87 -27.61 7.78
C ASP A 107 16.88 -26.47 7.98
N ARG A 108 16.72 -25.40 7.19
CA ARG A 108 17.56 -24.19 7.27
C ARG A 108 16.87 -23.08 8.06
N PRO A 109 17.64 -22.15 8.66
CA PRO A 109 17.06 -21.02 9.38
C PRO A 109 16.21 -20.10 8.48
N MET A 110 15.06 -19.67 8.99
CA MET A 110 14.18 -18.72 8.31
C MET A 110 14.71 -17.28 8.38
N SER A 111 15.62 -16.98 9.30
CA SER A 111 16.17 -15.62 9.48
C SER A 111 16.80 -15.03 8.23
N LYS A 112 17.37 -15.87 7.37
CA LYS A 112 18.00 -15.42 6.12
C LYS A 112 17.03 -14.80 5.10
N ILE A 113 15.73 -15.00 5.27
CA ILE A 113 14.71 -14.38 4.42
C ILE A 113 14.64 -12.87 4.66
N TYR A 114 15.02 -12.43 5.84
CA TYR A 114 14.97 -11.03 6.26
C TYR A 114 16.30 -10.28 6.07
N ASP A 115 17.30 -10.94 5.60
CA ASP A 115 18.64 -10.36 5.40
C ASP A 115 18.77 -9.63 4.06
#